data_f08e4c21cd9875f69773c7f3217a8d18
#
_entry.id   f08e4c21cd9875f69773c7f3217a8d18
#
_cell.length_a   1.000
_cell.length_b   1.000
_cell.length_c   1.000
_cell.angle_alpha   90.00
_cell.angle_beta   90.00
_cell.angle_gamma   90.00
#
_symmetry.space_group_name_H-M   'P 1'
#
loop_
_entity.id
_entity.type
_entity.pdbx_description
1 polymer ?
#
loop_
_entity_poly.entity_id
_entity_poly.type
_entity_poly.pdbx_seq_one_letter_code
_entity_poly.pdbx_strand_id
1 'polypeptide(L)'
;MKLMRVRKGVVARAAERWARYRGERRLAALMLLMVFVGGPLAAAQENINEQVRALREKLLLDAYRPGYHFVTLEGRCGPFDPNGAIFWKGRYHLFYIFQDHRGHNWGHASSIDLVHWRHHPTGLVSGMFSGNCFINKDGVPTMCYHQTKQGNAMAVALDDNLDTWKKLESNPITPKTSEGDPHHGKYRSWDPYGWLEGNTYYAIFGGKRPAIVKSESLEGPWKYVGDLMAHTVGDVDINEDVSCADLFKFGDKYMLLCISHRLGCRYYLGQWKNEQFYPEFHEKMSWVDNDYFAPESLLDDKGRRIMWAWIFDGRKKKTRNESGWSGTMGLPRVLWLADDGTLRMSLPEELKVLRYNPKTMNNVTVKADSELTLKDIRGNSIELSIEMVPDGAQQFGVKVCASPDGQEETLVYYDANDKKLKIDTNKSSLGEGPKSVEAGPFELKGGEALKLRVFVDKSVVEVFANERQAVMRRIYPTREDSVGVVLFSKGGSVKVPVLKAWDMMPSNPY
;
A
#
# COMPACT_ATOMS: atom_id res chain seq x y z
N MET A 1 -38.16 -2.38 89.91
CA MET A 1 -37.52 -1.53 88.88
C MET A 1 -36.03 -1.84 88.59
N LYS A 2 -35.41 -2.84 89.17
CA LYS A 2 -33.98 -3.20 88.91
C LYS A 2 -33.76 -4.31 87.88
N LEU A 3 -34.76 -5.14 87.58
CA LEU A 3 -34.63 -6.22 86.59
C LEU A 3 -34.83 -5.81 85.15
N MET A 4 -35.44 -4.65 84.85
CA MET A 4 -35.63 -4.19 83.43
C MET A 4 -34.43 -3.45 82.86
N ARG A 5 -33.49 -2.91 83.68
CA ARG A 5 -32.29 -2.21 83.17
C ARG A 5 -31.16 -3.15 82.72
N VAL A 6 -31.07 -4.35 83.25
CA VAL A 6 -30.02 -5.33 82.90
C VAL A 6 -30.30 -6.00 81.59
N ARG A 7 -31.58 -6.22 81.22
CA ARG A 7 -31.91 -6.82 79.89
C ARG A 7 -31.66 -5.88 78.70
N LYS A 8 -31.81 -4.55 78.87
CA LYS A 8 -31.53 -3.60 77.75
C LYS A 8 -30.04 -3.47 77.44
N GLY A 9 -29.13 -3.59 78.39
CA GLY A 9 -27.69 -3.49 78.20
C GLY A 9 -27.08 -4.73 77.50
N VAL A 10 -27.65 -5.92 77.74
CA VAL A 10 -27.16 -7.15 77.09
C VAL A 10 -27.58 -7.25 75.59
N VAL A 11 -28.82 -6.81 75.31
CA VAL A 11 -29.32 -6.81 73.95
C VAL A 11 -28.60 -5.75 73.08
N ALA A 12 -28.28 -4.57 73.62
CA ALA A 12 -27.53 -3.53 72.97
C ALA A 12 -26.09 -3.97 72.59
N ARG A 13 -25.40 -4.64 73.54
CA ARG A 13 -24.05 -5.17 73.32
C ARG A 13 -24.03 -6.37 72.35
N ALA A 14 -25.06 -7.18 72.30
CA ALA A 14 -25.19 -8.26 71.31
C ALA A 14 -25.48 -7.70 69.93
N ALA A 15 -26.27 -6.64 69.76
CA ALA A 15 -26.54 -5.98 68.47
C ALA A 15 -25.29 -5.26 67.91
N GLU A 16 -24.51 -4.59 68.77
CA GLU A 16 -23.24 -3.97 68.34
C GLU A 16 -22.17 -5.00 67.99
N ARG A 17 -22.09 -6.14 68.66
CA ARG A 17 -21.21 -7.24 68.25
C ARG A 17 -21.65 -7.88 66.96
N TRP A 18 -22.94 -8.01 66.73
CA TRP A 18 -23.46 -8.53 65.43
C TRP A 18 -23.28 -7.56 64.28
N ALA A 19 -23.39 -6.26 64.52
CA ALA A 19 -23.12 -5.23 63.47
C ALA A 19 -21.66 -5.19 63.10
N ARG A 20 -20.71 -5.30 64.04
CA ARG A 20 -19.28 -5.41 63.76
C ARG A 20 -18.95 -6.69 62.99
N TYR A 21 -19.54 -7.81 63.36
CA TYR A 21 -19.31 -9.10 62.69
C TYR A 21 -19.87 -9.11 61.24
N ARG A 22 -20.96 -8.38 60.97
CA ARG A 22 -21.49 -8.19 59.61
C ARG A 22 -20.65 -7.19 58.81
N GLY A 23 -20.09 -6.17 59.43
CA GLY A 23 -19.20 -5.20 58.79
C GLY A 23 -17.89 -5.83 58.36
N GLU A 24 -17.27 -6.60 59.22
CA GLU A 24 -16.02 -7.30 58.92
C GLU A 24 -16.19 -8.38 57.84
N ARG A 25 -17.31 -9.12 57.82
CA ARG A 25 -17.61 -10.07 56.76
C ARG A 25 -17.90 -9.39 55.42
N ARG A 26 -18.52 -8.20 55.42
CA ARG A 26 -18.73 -7.42 54.19
C ARG A 26 -17.43 -6.81 53.69
N LEU A 27 -16.54 -6.32 54.53
CA LEU A 27 -15.22 -5.86 54.16
C LEU A 27 -14.34 -7.00 53.68
N ALA A 28 -14.34 -8.15 54.33
CA ALA A 28 -13.61 -9.34 53.87
C ALA A 28 -14.15 -9.89 52.55
N ALA A 29 -15.48 -9.89 52.37
CA ALA A 29 -16.09 -10.28 51.09
C ALA A 29 -15.81 -9.27 49.98
N LEU A 30 -15.79 -7.95 50.25
CA LEU A 30 -15.38 -6.94 49.28
C LEU A 30 -13.88 -7.01 48.95
N MET A 31 -13.01 -7.24 49.91
CA MET A 31 -11.59 -7.48 49.68
C MET A 31 -11.34 -8.79 48.91
N LEU A 32 -12.06 -9.88 49.21
CA LEU A 32 -11.98 -11.10 48.42
C LEU A 32 -12.54 -10.91 46.99
N LEU A 33 -13.61 -10.13 46.82
CA LEU A 33 -14.11 -9.80 45.46
C LEU A 33 -13.13 -8.93 44.68
N MET A 34 -12.46 -7.96 45.32
CA MET A 34 -11.44 -7.15 44.64
C MET A 34 -10.19 -7.96 44.27
N VAL A 35 -9.78 -8.92 45.11
CA VAL A 35 -8.66 -9.82 44.79
C VAL A 35 -9.02 -10.82 43.70
N PHE A 36 -10.28 -11.30 43.64
CA PHE A 36 -10.73 -12.22 42.61
C PHE A 36 -11.03 -11.54 41.23
N VAL A 37 -11.39 -10.25 41.25
CA VAL A 37 -11.62 -9.51 39.97
C VAL A 37 -10.32 -8.91 39.45
N GLY A 38 -9.37 -8.57 40.32
CA GLY A 38 -8.06 -8.04 39.88
C GLY A 38 -7.12 -9.12 39.32
N GLY A 39 -7.15 -10.32 39.84
CA GLY A 39 -6.23 -11.39 39.40
C GLY A 39 -6.36 -11.81 37.95
N PRO A 40 -7.55 -12.15 37.44
CA PRO A 40 -7.69 -12.55 36.02
C PRO A 40 -7.50 -11.40 35.06
N LEU A 41 -7.83 -10.15 35.44
CA LEU A 41 -7.58 -8.97 34.60
C LEU A 41 -6.09 -8.63 34.54
N ALA A 42 -5.34 -8.73 35.65
CA ALA A 42 -3.90 -8.52 35.66
C ALA A 42 -3.15 -9.60 34.86
N ALA A 43 -3.52 -10.87 35.05
CA ALA A 43 -2.94 -11.98 34.30
C ALA A 43 -3.26 -11.90 32.78
N ALA A 44 -4.47 -11.45 32.42
CA ALA A 44 -4.83 -11.21 31.05
C ALA A 44 -4.03 -10.05 30.45
N GLN A 45 -3.79 -8.98 31.21
CA GLN A 45 -2.98 -7.84 30.77
C GLN A 45 -1.49 -8.20 30.61
N GLU A 46 -0.92 -8.98 31.53
CA GLU A 46 0.44 -9.50 31.37
C GLU A 46 0.58 -10.37 30.13
N ASN A 47 -0.38 -11.26 29.87
CA ASN A 47 -0.36 -12.11 28.67
C ASN A 47 -0.44 -11.28 27.36
N ILE A 48 -1.26 -10.23 27.31
CA ILE A 48 -1.33 -9.34 26.15
C ILE A 48 0.00 -8.61 25.95
N ASN A 49 0.61 -8.08 27.02
CA ASN A 49 1.90 -7.38 26.96
C ASN A 49 3.03 -8.30 26.48
N GLU A 50 3.06 -9.55 26.95
CA GLU A 50 4.03 -10.55 26.52
C GLU A 50 3.84 -10.89 25.03
N GLN A 51 2.61 -11.09 24.58
CA GLN A 51 2.30 -11.38 23.18
C GLN A 51 2.71 -10.22 22.25
N VAL A 52 2.41 -8.97 22.65
CA VAL A 52 2.79 -7.77 21.90
C VAL A 52 4.31 -7.66 21.85
N ARG A 53 5.02 -7.88 22.95
CA ARG A 53 6.49 -7.86 22.99
C ARG A 53 7.08 -8.94 22.10
N ALA A 54 6.61 -10.17 22.21
CA ALA A 54 7.12 -11.30 21.39
C ALA A 54 6.91 -11.06 19.89
N LEU A 55 5.73 -10.52 19.49
CA LEU A 55 5.47 -10.14 18.12
C LEU A 55 6.43 -9.04 17.64
N ARG A 56 6.61 -7.99 18.44
CA ARG A 56 7.50 -6.88 18.14
C ARG A 56 8.94 -7.34 17.97
N GLU A 57 9.45 -8.16 18.88
CA GLU A 57 10.81 -8.73 18.78
C GLU A 57 10.96 -9.58 17.51
N LYS A 58 9.97 -10.40 17.20
CA LYS A 58 9.94 -11.18 15.96
C LYS A 58 9.98 -10.29 14.71
N LEU A 59 9.20 -9.22 14.66
CA LEU A 59 9.16 -8.30 13.53
C LEU A 59 10.46 -7.51 13.38
N LEU A 60 11.10 -7.13 14.49
CA LEU A 60 12.40 -6.44 14.48
C LEU A 60 13.53 -7.32 13.95
N LEU A 61 13.50 -8.62 14.25
CA LEU A 61 14.50 -9.60 13.85
C LEU A 61 14.26 -10.15 12.43
N ASP A 62 13.11 -9.85 11.81
CA ASP A 62 12.81 -10.33 10.45
C ASP A 62 13.70 -9.64 9.42
N ALA A 63 14.56 -10.44 8.77
CA ALA A 63 15.50 -9.98 7.76
C ALA A 63 14.82 -9.41 6.51
N TYR A 64 13.55 -9.72 6.28
CA TYR A 64 12.81 -9.40 5.06
C TYR A 64 11.73 -8.34 5.24
N ARG A 65 11.36 -8.01 6.50
CA ARG A 65 10.34 -6.98 6.72
C ARG A 65 10.89 -5.61 6.37
N PRO A 66 10.28 -4.91 5.38
CA PRO A 66 10.77 -3.59 4.96
C PRO A 66 10.84 -2.59 6.12
N GLY A 67 11.87 -1.75 6.12
CA GLY A 67 12.09 -0.73 7.12
C GLY A 67 11.37 0.57 6.78
N TYR A 68 11.35 0.99 5.51
CA TYR A 68 10.82 2.29 5.09
C TYR A 68 9.71 2.22 4.02
N HIS A 69 9.49 1.11 3.35
CA HIS A 69 8.23 0.89 2.64
C HIS A 69 7.12 0.66 3.67
N PHE A 70 5.96 1.27 3.48
CA PHE A 70 4.86 1.12 4.42
C PHE A 70 4.43 -0.34 4.56
N VAL A 71 4.48 -0.84 5.78
CA VAL A 71 4.02 -2.18 6.18
C VAL A 71 3.00 -2.01 7.31
N THR A 72 1.85 -2.65 7.17
CA THR A 72 0.77 -2.55 8.17
C THR A 72 1.14 -3.14 9.52
N LEU A 73 0.46 -2.67 10.57
CA LEU A 73 0.54 -3.23 11.93
C LEU A 73 -0.36 -4.45 12.14
N GLU A 74 -1.35 -4.68 11.28
CA GLU A 74 -2.34 -5.74 11.44
C GLU A 74 -1.80 -7.14 11.10
N GLY A 75 -0.50 -7.27 10.96
CA GLY A 75 0.14 -8.56 10.69
C GLY A 75 -0.10 -9.00 9.25
N ARG A 76 -0.91 -10.04 9.04
CA ARG A 76 -1.14 -10.58 7.71
C ARG A 76 -2.25 -9.85 6.97
N CYS A 77 -1.93 -9.34 5.80
CA CYS A 77 -2.89 -8.75 4.87
C CYS A 77 -2.76 -9.45 3.52
N GLY A 78 -3.87 -9.91 3.01
CA GLY A 78 -3.95 -10.52 1.69
C GLY A 78 -5.42 -10.76 1.32
N PRO A 79 -5.99 -9.88 0.48
CA PRO A 79 -5.38 -8.75 -0.22
C PRO A 79 -4.94 -7.60 0.69
N PHE A 80 -4.10 -6.70 0.17
CA PHE A 80 -3.62 -5.48 0.84
C PHE A 80 -3.76 -4.26 -0.10
N ASP A 81 -4.84 -4.19 -0.83
CA ASP A 81 -5.09 -3.10 -1.74
C ASP A 81 -5.10 -1.78 -0.99
N PRO A 82 -4.36 -0.75 -1.42
CA PRO A 82 -4.61 0.62 -0.99
C PRO A 82 -6.00 1.05 -1.43
N ASN A 83 -6.67 1.83 -0.62
CA ASN A 83 -8.03 2.31 -0.85
C ASN A 83 -8.21 3.69 -0.26
N GLY A 84 -9.22 4.39 -0.72
CA GLY A 84 -9.70 5.61 -0.09
C GLY A 84 -8.63 6.68 0.14
N ALA A 85 -7.60 6.73 -0.71
CA ALA A 85 -6.54 7.73 -0.59
C ALA A 85 -7.11 9.13 -0.76
N ILE A 86 -6.87 10.01 0.22
CA ILE A 86 -7.34 11.40 0.19
C ILE A 86 -6.41 12.32 0.98
N PHE A 87 -6.18 13.54 0.46
CA PHE A 87 -5.56 14.61 1.22
C PHE A 87 -6.64 15.41 1.93
N TRP A 88 -6.62 15.40 3.27
CA TRP A 88 -7.64 16.03 4.08
C TRP A 88 -7.05 16.70 5.31
N LYS A 89 -7.43 17.98 5.56
CA LYS A 89 -6.99 18.75 6.73
C LYS A 89 -5.47 18.71 6.97
N GLY A 90 -4.68 18.81 5.88
CA GLY A 90 -3.22 18.84 5.95
C GLY A 90 -2.55 17.47 6.16
N ARG A 91 -3.27 16.38 5.94
CA ARG A 91 -2.77 15.02 6.07
C ARG A 91 -3.11 14.18 4.84
N TYR A 92 -2.20 13.30 4.49
CA TYR A 92 -2.41 12.23 3.53
C TYR A 92 -3.04 11.05 4.28
N HIS A 93 -4.26 10.69 3.94
CA HIS A 93 -4.95 9.53 4.49
C HIS A 93 -4.90 8.40 3.48
N LEU A 94 -4.62 7.19 3.96
CA LEU A 94 -4.57 5.97 3.17
C LEU A 94 -5.28 4.87 3.94
N PHE A 95 -6.24 4.23 3.28
CA PHE A 95 -6.88 3.03 3.79
C PHE A 95 -6.31 1.82 3.06
N TYR A 96 -6.46 0.64 3.67
CA TYR A 96 -5.97 -0.60 3.08
C TYR A 96 -6.78 -1.80 3.58
N ILE A 97 -6.85 -2.85 2.78
CA ILE A 97 -7.55 -4.06 3.19
C ILE A 97 -6.67 -4.87 4.16
N PHE A 98 -7.26 -5.30 5.28
CA PHE A 98 -6.70 -6.34 6.13
C PHE A 98 -7.78 -7.34 6.54
N GLN A 99 -7.38 -8.49 7.13
CA GLN A 99 -8.29 -9.54 7.57
C GLN A 99 -8.17 -9.83 9.04
N ASP A 100 -9.32 -9.96 9.71
CA ASP A 100 -9.45 -10.51 11.05
C ASP A 100 -10.65 -11.47 11.13
N HIS A 101 -11.10 -11.81 12.33
CA HIS A 101 -12.27 -12.67 12.55
C HIS A 101 -13.59 -12.12 11.97
N ARG A 102 -13.67 -10.81 11.67
CA ARG A 102 -14.81 -10.15 11.01
C ARG A 102 -14.78 -10.24 9.49
N GLY A 103 -13.71 -10.80 8.92
CA GLY A 103 -13.45 -10.84 7.49
C GLY A 103 -12.53 -9.72 7.02
N HIS A 104 -12.75 -9.23 5.79
CA HIS A 104 -12.00 -8.10 5.25
C HIS A 104 -12.48 -6.77 5.86
N ASN A 105 -11.55 -5.92 6.21
CA ASN A 105 -11.79 -4.60 6.79
C ASN A 105 -10.88 -3.56 6.15
N TRP A 106 -11.22 -2.28 6.27
CA TRP A 106 -10.34 -1.20 5.90
C TRP A 106 -9.58 -0.67 7.12
N GLY A 107 -8.29 -0.96 7.21
CA GLY A 107 -7.35 -0.29 8.09
C GLY A 107 -7.15 1.14 7.65
N HIS A 108 -6.69 2.01 8.55
CA HIS A 108 -6.52 3.42 8.29
C HIS A 108 -5.16 3.91 8.80
N ALA A 109 -4.43 4.60 7.96
CA ALA A 109 -3.21 5.31 8.33
C ALA A 109 -3.20 6.73 7.75
N SER A 110 -2.55 7.68 8.44
CA SER A 110 -2.35 9.01 7.91
C SER A 110 -0.94 9.53 8.14
N SER A 111 -0.48 10.41 7.24
CA SER A 111 0.84 11.02 7.30
C SER A 111 0.78 12.52 7.00
N ILE A 112 1.71 13.29 7.55
CA ILE A 112 1.92 14.70 7.17
C ILE A 112 3.04 14.86 6.15
N ASP A 113 3.82 13.80 5.93
CA ASP A 113 5.04 13.84 5.12
C ASP A 113 5.21 12.64 4.18
N LEU A 114 4.17 11.79 4.00
CA LEU A 114 4.17 10.59 3.14
C LEU A 114 5.12 9.47 3.59
N VAL A 115 5.83 9.65 4.69
CA VAL A 115 6.92 8.78 5.14
C VAL A 115 6.66 8.22 6.53
N HIS A 116 6.26 9.07 7.48
CA HIS A 116 5.94 8.67 8.84
C HIS A 116 4.42 8.56 9.01
N TRP A 117 3.95 7.35 9.22
CA TRP A 117 2.52 7.03 9.26
C TRP A 117 2.01 6.86 10.69
N ARG A 118 0.95 7.57 11.00
CA ARG A 118 0.14 7.36 12.19
C ARG A 118 -0.97 6.36 11.85
N HIS A 119 -1.12 5.32 12.67
CA HIS A 119 -2.23 4.39 12.57
C HIS A 119 -3.45 4.90 13.32
N HIS A 120 -4.61 4.61 12.78
CA HIS A 120 -5.93 5.03 13.26
C HIS A 120 -6.80 3.82 13.60
N PRO A 121 -7.96 4.00 14.26
CA PRO A 121 -8.96 2.96 14.34
C PRO A 121 -9.37 2.42 12.98
N THR A 122 -9.87 1.17 12.94
CA THR A 122 -10.38 0.57 11.71
C THR A 122 -11.52 1.41 11.14
N GLY A 123 -11.40 1.85 9.89
CA GLY A 123 -12.38 2.74 9.25
C GLY A 123 -13.70 2.04 8.93
N LEU A 124 -13.64 0.96 8.15
CA LEU A 124 -14.81 0.15 7.78
C LEU A 124 -14.58 -1.32 8.08
N VAL A 125 -15.64 -2.03 8.47
CA VAL A 125 -15.55 -3.43 8.89
C VAL A 125 -16.55 -4.33 8.18
N SER A 126 -16.21 -5.63 8.14
CA SER A 126 -17.06 -6.74 7.70
C SER A 126 -17.31 -6.81 6.19
N GLY A 127 -16.38 -7.47 5.51
CA GLY A 127 -16.51 -7.81 4.10
C GLY A 127 -16.18 -6.68 3.14
N MET A 128 -15.29 -5.77 3.55
CA MET A 128 -14.85 -4.64 2.74
C MET A 128 -13.87 -5.07 1.67
N PHE A 129 -14.12 -4.67 0.43
CA PHE A 129 -13.20 -4.77 -0.71
C PHE A 129 -12.90 -3.39 -1.26
N SER A 130 -12.23 -3.32 -2.42
CA SER A 130 -11.67 -2.09 -2.95
C SER A 130 -12.69 -0.98 -3.18
N GLY A 131 -12.21 0.23 -3.24
CA GLY A 131 -12.95 1.46 -3.42
C GLY A 131 -12.10 2.68 -3.10
N ASN A 132 -12.67 3.86 -3.23
CA ASN A 132 -11.98 5.15 -3.08
C ASN A 132 -12.63 6.08 -2.06
N CYS A 133 -12.03 7.24 -1.85
CA CYS A 133 -12.62 8.37 -1.11
C CYS A 133 -12.63 9.62 -1.97
N PHE A 134 -13.72 10.39 -1.91
CA PHE A 134 -13.88 11.66 -2.61
C PHE A 134 -14.62 12.69 -1.74
N ILE A 135 -14.63 13.95 -2.14
CA ILE A 135 -15.36 15.02 -1.44
C ILE A 135 -16.77 15.14 -2.04
N ASN A 136 -17.78 15.04 -1.20
CA ASN A 136 -19.18 15.19 -1.60
C ASN A 136 -19.60 16.67 -1.74
N LYS A 137 -20.87 16.93 -2.09
CA LYS A 137 -21.44 18.29 -2.24
C LYS A 137 -21.38 19.15 -0.99
N ASP A 138 -21.39 18.51 0.18
CA ASP A 138 -21.33 19.20 1.48
C ASP A 138 -19.88 19.47 1.93
N GLY A 139 -18.91 19.16 1.06
CA GLY A 139 -17.48 19.31 1.37
C GLY A 139 -16.95 18.25 2.33
N VAL A 140 -17.62 17.10 2.46
CA VAL A 140 -17.29 16.04 3.42
C VAL A 140 -16.70 14.82 2.70
N PRO A 141 -15.61 14.23 3.20
CA PRO A 141 -15.07 12.99 2.66
C PRO A 141 -16.10 11.86 2.66
N THR A 142 -16.21 11.18 1.54
CA THR A 142 -17.18 10.11 1.32
C THR A 142 -16.47 8.93 0.67
N MET A 143 -16.56 7.77 1.31
CA MET A 143 -16.06 6.51 0.77
C MET A 143 -17.08 5.88 -0.18
N CYS A 144 -16.58 5.37 -1.32
CA CYS A 144 -17.32 4.46 -2.19
C CYS A 144 -16.57 3.12 -2.21
N TYR A 145 -17.21 2.03 -1.79
CA TYR A 145 -16.56 0.75 -1.54
C TYR A 145 -17.43 -0.44 -1.91
N HIS A 146 -16.81 -1.59 -2.17
CA HIS A 146 -17.54 -2.85 -2.32
C HIS A 146 -17.70 -3.55 -0.97
N GLN A 147 -18.93 -3.97 -0.65
CA GLN A 147 -19.21 -4.80 0.51
C GLN A 147 -19.72 -6.19 0.10
N THR A 148 -19.03 -7.24 0.53
CA THR A 148 -19.41 -8.63 0.24
C THR A 148 -20.86 -8.92 0.60
N LYS A 149 -21.60 -9.58 -0.28
CA LYS A 149 -23.02 -9.93 -0.17
C LYS A 149 -24.00 -8.75 -0.25
N GLN A 150 -23.53 -7.51 -0.23
CA GLN A 150 -24.39 -6.33 -0.39
C GLN A 150 -24.23 -5.68 -1.77
N GLY A 151 -22.98 -5.48 -2.23
CA GLY A 151 -22.67 -4.75 -3.44
C GLY A 151 -21.93 -3.45 -3.14
N ASN A 152 -21.95 -2.52 -4.08
CA ASN A 152 -21.28 -1.23 -3.94
C ASN A 152 -22.08 -0.30 -3.00
N ALA A 153 -21.38 0.39 -2.13
CA ALA A 153 -21.95 1.13 -1.03
C ALA A 153 -21.14 2.42 -0.75
N MET A 154 -21.72 3.33 0.01
CA MET A 154 -21.06 4.58 0.41
C MET A 154 -21.15 4.81 1.91
N ALA A 155 -20.18 5.53 2.45
CA ALA A 155 -20.15 6.03 3.83
C ALA A 155 -19.58 7.44 3.88
N VAL A 156 -20.14 8.29 4.74
CA VAL A 156 -19.74 9.69 4.93
C VAL A 156 -18.95 9.83 6.22
N ALA A 157 -17.87 10.61 6.20
CA ALA A 157 -17.06 10.86 7.39
C ALA A 157 -17.86 11.65 8.45
N LEU A 158 -17.67 11.34 9.71
CA LEU A 158 -18.30 12.02 10.85
C LEU A 158 -17.32 12.91 11.63
N ASP A 159 -16.02 12.78 11.36
CA ASP A 159 -14.97 13.57 12.03
C ASP A 159 -13.81 13.88 11.07
N ASP A 160 -13.03 14.89 11.45
CA ASP A 160 -11.90 15.39 10.64
C ASP A 160 -10.69 14.46 10.59
N ASN A 161 -10.57 13.51 11.52
CA ASN A 161 -9.52 12.49 11.51
C ASN A 161 -9.83 11.32 10.58
N LEU A 162 -11.07 11.25 10.08
CA LEU A 162 -11.60 10.13 9.30
C LEU A 162 -11.59 8.79 10.05
N ASP A 163 -11.81 8.86 11.38
CA ASP A 163 -11.86 7.70 12.26
C ASP A 163 -13.26 7.08 12.33
N THR A 164 -14.30 7.88 12.08
CA THR A 164 -15.69 7.47 12.23
C THR A 164 -16.49 7.72 10.95
N TRP A 165 -17.27 6.73 10.52
CA TRP A 165 -18.00 6.75 9.27
C TRP A 165 -19.45 6.35 9.44
N LYS A 166 -20.35 7.09 8.80
CA LYS A 166 -21.78 6.76 8.71
C LYS A 166 -22.06 6.13 7.35
N LYS A 167 -22.42 4.86 7.33
CA LYS A 167 -22.92 4.19 6.12
C LYS A 167 -24.27 4.80 5.73
N LEU A 168 -24.50 5.01 4.43
CA LEU A 168 -25.78 5.52 3.93
C LEU A 168 -26.91 4.51 4.20
N GLU A 169 -28.10 5.02 4.46
CA GLU A 169 -29.28 4.18 4.69
C GLU A 169 -29.77 3.51 3.40
N SER A 170 -29.52 4.16 2.27
CA SER A 170 -29.85 3.65 0.93
C SER A 170 -28.91 2.55 0.41
N ASN A 171 -27.86 2.21 1.16
CA ASN A 171 -26.93 1.15 0.74
C ASN A 171 -27.61 -0.22 0.58
N PRO A 172 -27.22 -1.01 -0.43
CA PRO A 172 -26.21 -0.69 -1.43
C PRO A 172 -26.70 0.34 -2.43
N ILE A 173 -25.80 1.18 -2.97
CA ILE A 173 -26.12 2.11 -4.06
C ILE A 173 -26.56 1.38 -5.32
N THR A 174 -26.12 0.12 -5.47
CA THR A 174 -26.60 -0.84 -6.45
C THR A 174 -26.47 -2.24 -5.88
N PRO A 175 -27.53 -3.07 -5.95
CA PRO A 175 -27.46 -4.44 -5.49
C PRO A 175 -26.45 -5.25 -6.31
N LYS A 176 -25.83 -6.24 -5.69
CA LYS A 176 -24.97 -7.21 -6.37
C LYS A 176 -25.79 -7.92 -7.46
N THR A 177 -25.30 -7.91 -8.69
CA THR A 177 -25.96 -8.60 -9.79
C THR A 177 -25.67 -10.10 -9.77
N SER A 178 -26.69 -10.92 -10.07
CA SER A 178 -26.60 -12.35 -10.25
C SER A 178 -27.61 -12.80 -11.32
N GLU A 179 -27.51 -14.05 -11.74
CA GLU A 179 -28.49 -14.61 -12.69
C GLU A 179 -29.92 -14.45 -12.14
N GLY A 180 -30.81 -13.88 -12.94
CA GLY A 180 -32.16 -13.50 -12.55
C GLY A 180 -32.36 -12.07 -12.08
N ASP A 181 -31.29 -11.31 -11.77
CA ASP A 181 -31.41 -9.91 -11.43
C ASP A 181 -31.71 -9.04 -12.66
N PRO A 182 -32.50 -7.93 -12.53
CA PRO A 182 -32.85 -7.06 -13.66
C PRO A 182 -31.68 -6.49 -14.44
N HIS A 183 -30.53 -6.34 -13.77
CA HIS A 183 -29.29 -5.76 -14.34
C HIS A 183 -28.24 -6.81 -14.66
N HIS A 184 -28.52 -8.09 -14.45
CA HIS A 184 -27.58 -9.16 -14.73
C HIS A 184 -27.11 -9.15 -16.19
N GLY A 185 -25.78 -9.25 -16.37
CA GLY A 185 -25.15 -9.18 -17.69
C GLY A 185 -24.98 -7.77 -18.27
N LYS A 186 -25.54 -6.71 -17.65
CA LYS A 186 -25.27 -5.32 -18.03
C LYS A 186 -24.00 -4.80 -17.33
N TYR A 187 -23.89 -5.05 -16.04
CA TYR A 187 -22.74 -4.67 -15.23
C TYR A 187 -22.64 -5.55 -13.98
N ARG A 188 -21.49 -5.47 -13.31
CA ARG A 188 -21.23 -6.13 -12.04
C ARG A 188 -21.08 -5.07 -10.94
N SER A 189 -21.72 -5.27 -9.79
CA SER A 189 -21.48 -4.45 -8.60
C SER A 189 -20.18 -4.91 -7.93
N TRP A 190 -19.05 -4.29 -8.30
CA TRP A 190 -17.70 -4.68 -7.89
C TRP A 190 -16.76 -3.47 -7.91
N ASP A 191 -15.74 -3.42 -7.05
CA ASP A 191 -14.64 -2.45 -6.97
C ASP A 191 -15.02 -1.06 -7.51
N PRO A 192 -15.84 -0.27 -6.79
CA PRO A 192 -16.33 0.98 -7.29
C PRO A 192 -15.29 2.10 -7.17
N TYR A 193 -15.39 3.09 -8.06
CA TYR A 193 -14.75 4.38 -7.92
C TYR A 193 -15.82 5.47 -7.99
N GLY A 194 -16.01 6.22 -6.90
CA GLY A 194 -16.99 7.31 -6.83
C GLY A 194 -16.36 8.68 -6.98
N TRP A 195 -17.05 9.61 -7.67
CA TRP A 195 -16.64 11.02 -7.72
C TRP A 195 -17.84 11.95 -7.90
N LEU A 196 -17.58 13.23 -7.67
CA LEU A 196 -18.52 14.32 -7.92
C LEU A 196 -18.02 15.16 -9.09
N GLU A 197 -18.85 15.34 -10.12
CA GLU A 197 -18.60 16.24 -11.23
C GLU A 197 -19.76 17.25 -11.37
N GLY A 198 -19.46 18.53 -11.19
CA GLY A 198 -20.50 19.54 -11.11
C GLY A 198 -21.52 19.25 -9.99
N ASN A 199 -22.75 18.94 -10.36
CA ASN A 199 -23.83 18.60 -9.42
C ASN A 199 -24.28 17.13 -9.52
N THR A 200 -23.47 16.26 -10.14
CA THR A 200 -23.80 14.86 -10.36
C THR A 200 -22.75 13.97 -9.72
N TYR A 201 -23.19 13.02 -8.95
CA TYR A 201 -22.36 11.91 -8.48
C TYR A 201 -22.29 10.84 -9.53
N TYR A 202 -21.10 10.35 -9.78
CA TYR A 202 -20.83 9.21 -10.64
C TYR A 202 -20.16 8.11 -9.84
N ALA A 203 -20.31 6.87 -10.31
CA ALA A 203 -19.47 5.78 -9.85
C ALA A 203 -19.18 4.82 -11.02
N ILE A 204 -17.91 4.39 -11.10
CA ILE A 204 -17.53 3.21 -11.87
C ILE A 204 -17.95 1.99 -11.08
N PHE A 205 -18.53 1.00 -11.75
CA PHE A 205 -18.69 -0.34 -11.26
C PHE A 205 -17.71 -1.23 -12.00
N GLY A 206 -16.67 -1.65 -11.31
CA GLY A 206 -15.52 -2.33 -11.90
C GLY A 206 -15.75 -3.81 -12.23
N GLY A 207 -14.65 -4.51 -12.46
CA GLY A 207 -14.64 -5.87 -12.93
C GLY A 207 -14.80 -5.97 -14.45
N LYS A 208 -15.16 -7.16 -14.94
CA LYS A 208 -15.47 -7.36 -16.36
C LYS A 208 -16.70 -6.56 -16.74
N ARG A 209 -16.69 -5.93 -17.93
CA ARG A 209 -17.71 -5.00 -18.40
C ARG A 209 -17.91 -3.85 -17.40
N PRO A 210 -16.86 -3.06 -17.17
CA PRO A 210 -16.97 -1.92 -16.25
C PRO A 210 -18.04 -0.95 -16.75
N ALA A 211 -18.86 -0.45 -15.82
CA ALA A 211 -20.00 0.39 -16.13
C ALA A 211 -19.99 1.70 -15.35
N ILE A 212 -20.73 2.68 -15.85
CA ILE A 212 -20.99 3.95 -15.18
C ILE A 212 -22.40 3.96 -14.62
N VAL A 213 -22.51 4.40 -13.39
CA VAL A 213 -23.78 4.77 -12.75
C VAL A 213 -23.72 6.21 -12.27
N LYS A 214 -24.86 6.90 -12.16
CA LYS A 214 -24.94 8.28 -11.69
C LYS A 214 -26.16 8.57 -10.83
N SER A 215 -26.06 9.61 -10.01
CA SER A 215 -27.18 10.16 -9.24
C SER A 215 -26.94 11.65 -8.92
N GLU A 216 -28.02 12.39 -8.69
CA GLU A 216 -27.94 13.76 -8.17
C GLU A 216 -27.84 13.82 -6.64
N SER A 217 -28.06 12.70 -5.96
CA SER A 217 -27.99 12.55 -4.50
C SER A 217 -27.17 11.32 -4.12
N LEU A 218 -26.42 11.38 -3.02
CA LEU A 218 -25.74 10.21 -2.47
C LEU A 218 -26.72 9.08 -2.13
N GLU A 219 -27.89 9.43 -1.63
CA GLU A 219 -28.97 8.48 -1.29
C GLU A 219 -29.73 7.95 -2.53
N GLY A 220 -29.35 8.40 -3.72
CA GLY A 220 -29.98 7.95 -4.96
C GLY A 220 -31.23 8.76 -5.38
N PRO A 221 -32.04 8.27 -6.31
CA PRO A 221 -31.87 6.98 -7.01
C PRO A 221 -30.67 6.96 -7.97
N TRP A 222 -29.87 5.91 -7.91
CA TRP A 222 -28.78 5.68 -8.84
C TRP A 222 -29.30 5.10 -10.16
N LYS A 223 -28.75 5.56 -11.27
CA LYS A 223 -29.13 5.17 -12.62
C LYS A 223 -27.95 4.61 -13.37
N TYR A 224 -28.16 3.51 -14.08
CA TYR A 224 -27.20 2.99 -15.04
C TYR A 224 -27.07 3.95 -16.24
N VAL A 225 -25.85 4.29 -16.60
CA VAL A 225 -25.54 5.19 -17.74
C VAL A 225 -25.13 4.38 -18.94
N GLY A 226 -24.16 3.49 -18.82
CA GLY A 226 -23.60 2.71 -19.91
C GLY A 226 -22.29 2.05 -19.53
N ASP A 227 -21.61 1.50 -20.55
CA ASP A 227 -20.27 0.94 -20.39
C ASP A 227 -19.25 2.05 -20.16
N LEU A 228 -18.26 1.80 -19.30
CA LEU A 228 -17.18 2.76 -19.02
C LEU A 228 -16.36 3.08 -20.28
N MET A 229 -15.93 2.05 -21.01
CA MET A 229 -15.04 2.19 -22.16
C MET A 229 -15.83 2.44 -23.44
N ALA A 230 -15.49 3.46 -24.20
CA ALA A 230 -16.14 3.77 -25.47
C ALA A 230 -15.72 2.85 -26.62
N HIS A 231 -14.48 2.35 -26.57
CA HIS A 231 -13.90 1.47 -27.59
C HIS A 231 -12.68 0.72 -27.03
N THR A 232 -12.17 -0.24 -27.77
CA THR A 232 -10.92 -0.94 -27.46
C THR A 232 -9.71 -0.04 -27.68
N VAL A 233 -8.59 -0.34 -27.04
CA VAL A 233 -7.31 0.35 -27.26
C VAL A 233 -6.16 -0.67 -27.29
N GLY A 234 -5.35 -0.64 -28.35
CA GLY A 234 -4.30 -1.62 -28.56
C GLY A 234 -4.86 -3.05 -28.63
N ASP A 235 -4.34 -3.92 -27.78
CA ASP A 235 -4.73 -5.32 -27.64
C ASP A 235 -5.72 -5.58 -26.48
N VAL A 236 -6.28 -4.51 -25.89
CA VAL A 236 -7.20 -4.61 -24.75
C VAL A 236 -8.65 -4.62 -25.22
N ASP A 237 -9.40 -5.65 -24.82
CA ASP A 237 -10.82 -5.80 -25.10
C ASP A 237 -11.66 -4.75 -24.34
N ILE A 238 -12.79 -4.33 -24.92
CA ILE A 238 -13.72 -3.39 -24.29
C ILE A 238 -14.31 -3.91 -22.98
N ASN A 239 -14.39 -5.23 -22.83
CA ASN A 239 -14.89 -5.90 -21.64
C ASN A 239 -13.75 -6.37 -20.71
N GLU A 240 -12.52 -5.88 -20.91
CA GLU A 240 -11.42 -6.23 -20.03
C GLU A 240 -11.72 -5.80 -18.59
N ASP A 241 -11.21 -6.57 -17.66
CA ASP A 241 -11.37 -6.33 -16.23
C ASP A 241 -10.74 -4.99 -15.82
N VAL A 242 -11.56 -4.11 -15.25
CA VAL A 242 -11.17 -2.86 -14.61
C VAL A 242 -11.53 -2.95 -13.14
N SER A 243 -10.63 -3.51 -12.33
CA SER A 243 -10.78 -3.59 -10.87
C SER A 243 -9.86 -2.57 -10.19
N CYS A 244 -10.17 -2.17 -8.95
CA CYS A 244 -9.45 -1.13 -8.22
C CYS A 244 -9.26 0.13 -9.08
N ALA A 245 -10.36 0.62 -9.66
CA ALA A 245 -10.35 1.75 -10.57
C ALA A 245 -10.06 3.07 -9.84
N ASP A 246 -9.30 3.95 -10.50
CA ASP A 246 -9.06 5.33 -10.07
C ASP A 246 -9.05 6.21 -11.33
N LEU A 247 -10.13 6.99 -11.53
CA LEU A 247 -10.35 7.83 -12.71
C LEU A 247 -10.28 9.31 -12.36
N PHE A 248 -9.33 10.03 -12.93
CA PHE A 248 -9.13 11.44 -12.61
C PHE A 248 -8.64 12.26 -13.79
N LYS A 249 -8.88 13.57 -13.72
CA LYS A 249 -8.31 14.53 -14.67
C LYS A 249 -6.79 14.61 -14.49
N PHE A 250 -6.05 14.53 -15.59
CA PHE A 250 -4.60 14.47 -15.60
C PHE A 250 -4.01 15.32 -16.73
N GLY A 251 -3.67 16.55 -16.43
CA GLY A 251 -3.33 17.56 -17.43
C GLY A 251 -4.54 17.89 -18.31
N ASP A 252 -4.38 17.77 -19.61
CA ASP A 252 -5.41 17.94 -20.63
C ASP A 252 -6.20 16.65 -20.94
N LYS A 253 -5.83 15.54 -20.28
CA LYS A 253 -6.44 14.22 -20.41
C LYS A 253 -7.11 13.76 -19.13
N TYR A 254 -7.63 12.56 -19.15
CA TYR A 254 -8.00 11.75 -18.01
C TYR A 254 -7.10 10.52 -17.95
N MET A 255 -6.75 10.12 -16.74
CA MET A 255 -6.08 8.85 -16.46
C MET A 255 -7.05 7.91 -15.76
N LEU A 256 -7.09 6.67 -16.21
CA LEU A 256 -7.71 5.56 -15.53
C LEU A 256 -6.61 4.61 -15.07
N LEU A 257 -6.32 4.60 -13.76
CA LEU A 257 -5.49 3.59 -13.12
C LEU A 257 -6.38 2.40 -12.76
N CYS A 258 -5.91 1.19 -12.93
CA CYS A 258 -6.64 0.01 -12.51
C CYS A 258 -5.76 -1.24 -12.52
N ILE A 259 -6.35 -2.34 -12.13
CA ILE A 259 -5.82 -3.67 -12.42
C ILE A 259 -6.77 -4.43 -13.33
N SER A 260 -6.22 -5.37 -14.07
CA SER A 260 -6.92 -6.53 -14.57
C SER A 260 -6.30 -7.77 -13.88
N HIS A 261 -7.12 -8.66 -13.38
CA HIS A 261 -6.63 -9.92 -12.80
C HIS A 261 -5.86 -10.77 -13.81
N ARG A 262 -6.11 -10.57 -15.11
CA ARG A 262 -5.41 -11.23 -16.21
C ARG A 262 -4.17 -10.47 -16.69
N LEU A 263 -4.27 -9.13 -16.79
CA LEU A 263 -3.27 -8.30 -17.46
C LEU A 263 -2.41 -7.46 -16.49
N GLY A 264 -2.71 -7.49 -15.18
CA GLY A 264 -1.96 -6.80 -14.13
C GLY A 264 -2.27 -5.33 -13.96
N CYS A 265 -1.43 -4.65 -13.19
CA CYS A 265 -1.51 -3.20 -12.93
C CYS A 265 -1.22 -2.40 -14.20
N ARG A 266 -2.08 -1.42 -14.49
CA ARG A 266 -2.03 -0.63 -15.72
C ARG A 266 -2.66 0.74 -15.60
N TYR A 267 -2.42 1.57 -16.57
CA TYR A 267 -3.10 2.84 -16.76
C TYR A 267 -3.54 3.03 -18.20
N TYR A 268 -4.57 3.83 -18.35
CA TYR A 268 -5.04 4.34 -19.63
C TYR A 268 -4.99 5.86 -19.60
N LEU A 269 -4.63 6.48 -20.71
CA LEU A 269 -4.79 7.90 -20.97
C LEU A 269 -5.86 8.09 -22.04
N GLY A 270 -6.71 9.11 -21.88
CA GLY A 270 -7.80 9.36 -22.81
C GLY A 270 -8.65 10.56 -22.42
N GLN A 271 -9.88 10.60 -22.88
CA GLN A 271 -10.82 11.68 -22.64
C GLN A 271 -12.07 11.16 -21.93
N TRP A 272 -12.53 11.90 -20.94
CA TRP A 272 -13.86 11.74 -20.36
C TRP A 272 -14.82 12.69 -21.05
N LYS A 273 -15.77 12.18 -21.80
CA LYS A 273 -16.78 12.97 -22.50
C LYS A 273 -18.04 12.13 -22.72
N ASN A 274 -19.20 12.81 -22.75
CA ASN A 274 -20.50 12.15 -22.93
C ASN A 274 -20.72 11.01 -21.90
N GLU A 275 -20.25 11.21 -20.66
CA GLU A 275 -20.37 10.23 -19.56
C GLU A 275 -19.71 8.87 -19.87
N GLN A 276 -18.63 8.88 -20.66
CA GLN A 276 -17.91 7.69 -21.08
C GLN A 276 -16.41 7.99 -21.22
N PHE A 277 -15.55 7.02 -20.96
CA PHE A 277 -14.11 7.14 -21.13
C PHE A 277 -13.69 6.67 -22.53
N TYR A 278 -12.99 7.54 -23.24
CA TYR A 278 -12.44 7.31 -24.58
C TYR A 278 -10.93 7.08 -24.45
N PRO A 279 -10.45 5.83 -24.35
CA PRO A 279 -9.04 5.54 -24.21
C PRO A 279 -8.28 5.83 -25.49
N GLU A 280 -7.14 6.52 -25.37
CA GLU A 280 -6.22 6.83 -26.50
C GLU A 280 -4.94 6.00 -26.43
N PHE A 281 -4.54 5.62 -25.21
CA PHE A 281 -3.29 4.90 -24.93
C PHE A 281 -3.45 4.06 -23.66
N HIS A 282 -2.74 2.94 -23.58
CA HIS A 282 -2.56 2.20 -22.34
C HIS A 282 -1.14 1.63 -22.20
N GLU A 283 -0.69 1.42 -20.98
CA GLU A 283 0.56 0.73 -20.67
C GLU A 283 0.43 0.02 -19.31
N LYS A 284 1.29 -0.98 -19.11
CA LYS A 284 1.43 -1.69 -17.84
C LYS A 284 2.31 -0.91 -16.86
N MET A 285 2.14 -1.22 -15.57
CA MET A 285 3.03 -0.78 -14.49
C MET A 285 3.76 -1.94 -13.82
N SER A 286 3.48 -3.17 -14.24
CA SER A 286 4.14 -4.42 -13.86
C SER A 286 3.97 -5.42 -14.98
N TRP A 287 5.03 -6.18 -15.31
CA TRP A 287 5.08 -7.02 -16.51
C TRP A 287 5.18 -8.52 -16.19
N VAL A 288 5.67 -8.88 -15.01
CA VAL A 288 5.80 -10.28 -14.59
C VAL A 288 5.16 -10.48 -13.22
N ASP A 289 4.50 -11.63 -13.04
CA ASP A 289 3.92 -12.13 -11.77
C ASP A 289 2.84 -11.23 -11.13
N ASN A 290 2.47 -10.10 -11.71
CA ASN A 290 1.54 -9.10 -11.16
C ASN A 290 1.89 -8.67 -9.73
N ASP A 291 3.16 -8.57 -9.39
CA ASP A 291 3.64 -8.28 -8.03
C ASP A 291 3.40 -6.83 -7.59
N TYR A 292 3.09 -5.92 -8.52
CA TYR A 292 2.69 -4.54 -8.26
C TYR A 292 1.21 -4.40 -8.65
N PHE A 293 0.32 -4.15 -7.67
CA PHE A 293 -1.11 -4.42 -7.83
C PHE A 293 -2.00 -3.37 -7.16
N ALA A 294 -3.25 -3.24 -7.62
CA ALA A 294 -4.27 -2.37 -7.06
C ALA A 294 -3.77 -0.92 -6.84
N PRO A 295 -3.46 -0.16 -7.90
CA PRO A 295 -3.04 1.22 -7.74
C PRO A 295 -4.18 2.10 -7.24
N GLU A 296 -3.86 3.01 -6.33
CA GLU A 296 -4.76 4.02 -5.79
C GLU A 296 -4.02 5.35 -5.69
N SER A 297 -4.68 6.48 -5.95
CA SER A 297 -4.02 7.78 -5.91
C SER A 297 -4.85 8.89 -5.29
N LEU A 298 -4.18 9.95 -4.85
CA LEU A 298 -4.80 11.19 -4.39
C LEU A 298 -4.17 12.42 -5.06
N LEU A 299 -4.91 13.52 -5.09
CA LEU A 299 -4.39 14.85 -5.40
C LEU A 299 -4.17 15.61 -4.09
N ASP A 300 -2.94 16.11 -3.88
CA ASP A 300 -2.62 16.89 -2.67
C ASP A 300 -2.82 18.40 -2.87
N ASP A 301 -2.60 19.17 -1.80
CA ASP A 301 -2.72 20.64 -1.79
C ASP A 301 -1.63 21.35 -2.61
N LYS A 302 -0.57 20.64 -2.99
CA LYS A 302 0.49 21.13 -3.88
C LYS A 302 0.20 20.84 -5.36
N GLY A 303 -0.96 20.25 -5.65
CA GLY A 303 -1.35 19.82 -6.99
C GLY A 303 -0.63 18.58 -7.51
N ARG A 304 0.01 17.79 -6.63
CA ARG A 304 0.68 16.55 -7.00
C ARG A 304 -0.31 15.38 -6.97
N ARG A 305 -0.33 14.57 -8.02
CA ARG A 305 -1.00 13.26 -8.02
C ARG A 305 -0.03 12.24 -7.44
N ILE A 306 -0.38 11.65 -6.31
CA ILE A 306 0.46 10.69 -5.57
C ILE A 306 -0.22 9.34 -5.57
N MET A 307 0.49 8.30 -6.01
CA MET A 307 -0.01 6.95 -6.20
C MET A 307 0.73 5.96 -5.31
N TRP A 308 0.00 4.99 -4.79
CA TRP A 308 0.51 3.76 -4.14
C TRP A 308 -0.01 2.54 -4.88
N ALA A 309 0.65 1.42 -4.67
CA ALA A 309 0.13 0.11 -5.05
C ALA A 309 0.64 -0.96 -4.07
N TRP A 310 -0.07 -2.05 -3.97
CA TRP A 310 0.33 -3.21 -3.17
C TRP A 310 1.48 -3.96 -3.84
N ILE A 311 2.54 -4.27 -3.10
CA ILE A 311 3.62 -5.16 -3.50
C ILE A 311 3.39 -6.54 -2.90
N PHE A 312 3.21 -7.56 -3.74
CA PHE A 312 2.95 -8.92 -3.28
C PHE A 312 4.17 -9.50 -2.56
N ASP A 313 3.90 -10.32 -1.55
CA ASP A 313 4.92 -11.14 -0.91
C ASP A 313 5.06 -12.47 -1.67
N GLY A 314 6.16 -12.65 -2.38
CA GLY A 314 6.43 -13.81 -3.22
C GLY A 314 6.81 -15.08 -2.47
N ARG A 315 6.91 -15.06 -1.12
CA ARG A 315 7.20 -16.25 -0.31
C ARG A 315 6.01 -17.20 -0.25
N LYS A 316 6.26 -18.47 0.07
CA LYS A 316 5.19 -19.45 0.28
C LYS A 316 4.24 -19.02 1.39
N LYS A 317 2.98 -19.41 1.28
CA LYS A 317 1.94 -19.08 2.27
C LYS A 317 2.32 -19.48 3.70
N LYS A 318 2.97 -20.64 3.87
CA LYS A 318 3.45 -21.10 5.19
C LYS A 318 4.45 -20.10 5.77
N THR A 319 5.47 -19.71 5.02
CA THR A 319 6.52 -18.77 5.43
C THR A 319 5.91 -17.41 5.80
N ARG A 320 4.99 -16.86 4.96
CA ARG A 320 4.27 -15.63 5.27
C ARG A 320 3.47 -15.71 6.57
N ASN A 321 2.81 -16.85 6.82
CA ASN A 321 2.06 -17.05 8.05
C ASN A 321 2.96 -17.09 9.29
N GLU A 322 4.11 -17.72 9.16
CA GLU A 322 5.09 -17.84 10.24
C GLU A 322 5.81 -16.53 10.54
N SER A 323 6.06 -15.67 9.54
CA SER A 323 6.69 -14.37 9.76
C SER A 323 5.81 -13.38 10.51
N GLY A 324 4.48 -13.56 10.47
CA GLY A 324 3.55 -12.71 11.22
C GLY A 324 3.25 -11.36 10.56
N TRP A 325 3.69 -11.16 9.32
CA TRP A 325 3.39 -9.98 8.51
C TRP A 325 3.28 -10.35 7.03
N SER A 326 2.53 -9.56 6.32
CA SER A 326 2.49 -9.47 4.85
C SER A 326 1.79 -8.16 4.50
N GLY A 327 1.85 -7.75 3.28
CA GLY A 327 1.30 -6.47 2.86
C GLY A 327 2.36 -5.35 2.98
N THR A 328 2.81 -4.91 1.82
CA THR A 328 3.78 -3.83 1.67
C THR A 328 3.26 -2.92 0.59
N MET A 329 3.24 -1.60 0.82
CA MET A 329 3.00 -0.62 -0.23
C MET A 329 4.31 -0.28 -0.92
N GLY A 330 4.23 -0.06 -2.24
CA GLY A 330 5.29 0.62 -2.97
C GLY A 330 5.54 2.03 -2.42
N LEU A 331 6.68 2.58 -2.71
CA LEU A 331 6.97 3.99 -2.40
C LEU A 331 5.95 4.89 -3.10
N PRO A 332 5.53 5.99 -2.48
CA PRO A 332 4.60 6.93 -3.10
C PRO A 332 5.20 7.48 -4.41
N ARG A 333 4.47 7.37 -5.51
CA ARG A 333 4.88 7.87 -6.82
C ARG A 333 4.14 9.15 -7.16
N VAL A 334 4.88 10.23 -7.38
CA VAL A 334 4.32 11.47 -7.94
C VAL A 334 4.20 11.29 -9.45
N LEU A 335 3.00 11.46 -9.98
CA LEU A 335 2.68 11.29 -11.40
C LEU A 335 2.39 12.63 -12.07
N TRP A 336 2.85 12.82 -13.31
CA TRP A 336 2.47 13.94 -14.17
C TRP A 336 2.60 13.59 -15.64
N LEU A 337 1.97 14.36 -16.52
CA LEU A 337 2.20 14.31 -17.96
C LEU A 337 3.30 15.29 -18.34
N ALA A 338 4.25 14.83 -19.15
CA ALA A 338 5.21 15.72 -19.78
C ALA A 338 4.58 16.40 -20.99
N ASP A 339 5.28 17.41 -21.56
CA ASP A 339 4.83 18.17 -22.73
C ASP A 339 4.60 17.27 -23.96
N ASP A 340 5.26 16.11 -24.03
CA ASP A 340 5.06 15.10 -25.07
C ASP A 340 3.83 14.21 -24.86
N GLY A 341 3.04 14.48 -23.80
CA GLY A 341 1.83 13.73 -23.45
C GLY A 341 2.09 12.34 -22.84
N THR A 342 3.33 12.02 -22.49
CA THR A 342 3.69 10.74 -21.88
C THR A 342 3.78 10.85 -20.36
N LEU A 343 3.48 9.74 -19.69
CA LEU A 343 3.56 9.66 -18.23
C LEU A 343 4.98 9.86 -17.73
N ARG A 344 5.10 10.66 -16.67
CA ARG A 344 6.29 10.77 -15.83
C ARG A 344 5.97 10.35 -14.43
N MET A 345 6.97 9.80 -13.75
CA MET A 345 6.85 9.40 -12.36
C MET A 345 8.16 9.59 -11.60
N SER A 346 8.05 10.20 -10.41
CA SER A 346 9.16 10.35 -9.49
C SER A 346 8.70 10.06 -8.06
N LEU A 347 9.61 10.21 -7.12
CA LEU A 347 9.32 10.10 -5.70
C LEU A 347 9.19 11.49 -5.08
N PRO A 348 8.34 11.64 -4.06
CA PRO A 348 8.21 12.91 -3.36
C PRO A 348 9.52 13.28 -2.66
N GLU A 349 9.80 14.59 -2.59
CA GLU A 349 11.00 15.13 -1.95
C GLU A 349 11.06 14.79 -0.45
N GLU A 350 9.92 14.60 0.17
CA GLU A 350 9.76 14.22 1.58
C GLU A 350 10.51 12.93 1.92
N LEU A 351 10.68 12.01 0.98
CA LEU A 351 11.42 10.77 1.19
C LEU A 351 12.91 11.00 1.55
N LYS A 352 13.45 12.16 1.18
CA LYS A 352 14.85 12.51 1.49
C LYS A 352 15.14 12.65 3.00
N VAL A 353 14.13 12.81 3.84
CA VAL A 353 14.26 12.87 5.30
C VAL A 353 14.85 11.59 5.89
N LEU A 354 14.65 10.46 5.19
CA LEU A 354 15.18 9.16 5.63
C LEU A 354 16.66 8.96 5.32
N ARG A 355 17.28 9.82 4.50
CA ARG A 355 18.66 9.67 4.07
C ARG A 355 19.64 10.05 5.18
N TYR A 356 20.62 9.19 5.41
CA TYR A 356 21.77 9.49 6.26
C TYR A 356 23.05 8.87 5.68
N ASN A 357 24.20 9.12 6.29
CA ASN A 357 25.51 8.58 5.89
C ASN A 357 25.80 8.73 4.38
N PRO A 358 25.76 9.95 3.81
CA PRO A 358 25.92 10.17 2.38
C PRO A 358 27.30 9.75 1.89
N LYS A 359 27.33 9.08 0.74
CA LYS A 359 28.54 8.70 0.02
C LYS A 359 28.46 9.19 -1.42
N THR A 360 29.57 9.65 -1.97
CA THR A 360 29.62 10.15 -3.34
C THR A 360 30.86 9.64 -4.06
N MET A 361 30.68 9.16 -5.27
CA MET A 361 31.75 8.81 -6.19
C MET A 361 31.59 9.63 -7.48
N ASN A 362 32.67 10.12 -8.04
CA ASN A 362 32.66 10.93 -9.26
C ASN A 362 33.64 10.36 -10.31
N ASN A 363 33.25 10.53 -11.58
CA ASN A 363 34.10 10.23 -12.74
C ASN A 363 34.66 8.79 -12.75
N VAL A 364 33.77 7.83 -12.44
CA VAL A 364 34.09 6.40 -12.48
C VAL A 364 33.84 5.88 -13.91
N THR A 365 34.72 4.98 -14.36
CA THR A 365 34.51 4.26 -15.63
C THR A 365 34.43 2.76 -15.37
N VAL A 366 33.35 2.14 -15.84
CA VAL A 366 33.22 0.68 -15.92
C VAL A 366 33.65 0.26 -17.31
N LYS A 367 34.71 -0.52 -17.43
CA LYS A 367 35.23 -0.99 -18.73
C LYS A 367 34.24 -1.95 -19.39
N ALA A 368 34.37 -2.12 -20.70
CA ALA A 368 33.61 -3.13 -21.42
C ALA A 368 33.79 -4.52 -20.78
N ASP A 369 32.69 -5.27 -20.68
CA ASP A 369 32.64 -6.65 -20.17
C ASP A 369 33.28 -6.81 -18.80
N SER A 370 33.08 -5.81 -17.91
CA SER A 370 33.68 -5.81 -16.59
C SER A 370 32.69 -5.37 -15.48
N GLU A 371 33.12 -5.62 -14.26
CA GLU A 371 32.42 -5.27 -13.05
C GLU A 371 33.31 -4.41 -12.14
N LEU A 372 32.68 -3.52 -11.37
CA LEU A 372 33.35 -2.67 -10.39
C LEU A 372 32.62 -2.72 -9.05
N THR A 373 33.20 -3.41 -8.08
CA THR A 373 32.65 -3.47 -6.73
C THR A 373 32.87 -2.14 -6.00
N LEU A 374 31.80 -1.60 -5.42
CA LEU A 374 31.83 -0.34 -4.66
C LEU A 374 32.11 -0.65 -3.18
N LYS A 375 33.40 -0.60 -2.78
CA LYS A 375 33.87 -1.07 -1.46
C LYS A 375 33.17 -0.38 -0.29
N ASP A 376 32.91 0.94 -0.41
CA ASP A 376 32.35 1.76 0.66
C ASP A 376 30.82 1.90 0.59
N ILE A 377 30.18 1.37 -0.45
CA ILE A 377 28.73 1.42 -0.65
C ILE A 377 28.20 0.00 -0.58
N ARG A 378 27.47 -0.28 0.49
CA ARG A 378 26.89 -1.59 0.76
C ARG A 378 25.70 -1.44 1.71
N GLY A 379 24.75 -2.34 1.66
CA GLY A 379 23.60 -2.36 2.58
C GLY A 379 22.38 -3.01 1.94
N ASN A 380 21.41 -3.31 2.77
CA ASN A 380 20.09 -3.81 2.39
C ASN A 380 18.96 -2.82 2.74
N SER A 381 19.32 -1.60 3.14
CA SER A 381 18.39 -0.48 3.38
C SER A 381 19.08 0.79 2.88
N ILE A 382 19.10 0.97 1.56
CA ILE A 382 19.87 2.01 0.88
C ILE A 382 19.11 2.64 -0.28
N GLU A 383 19.47 3.88 -0.60
CA GLU A 383 19.15 4.55 -1.86
C GLU A 383 20.42 4.83 -2.66
N LEU A 384 20.36 4.53 -3.97
CA LEU A 384 21.39 4.89 -4.93
C LEU A 384 20.82 5.88 -5.95
N SER A 385 21.57 6.91 -6.28
CA SER A 385 21.33 7.81 -7.40
C SER A 385 22.54 7.76 -8.32
N ILE A 386 22.34 7.23 -9.54
CA ILE A 386 23.45 6.91 -10.45
C ILE A 386 23.17 7.55 -11.81
N GLU A 387 24.14 8.29 -12.32
CA GLU A 387 24.14 8.77 -13.71
C GLU A 387 25.15 7.96 -14.52
N MET A 388 24.68 7.33 -15.63
CA MET A 388 25.47 6.43 -16.46
C MET A 388 25.41 6.87 -17.92
N VAL A 389 26.56 7.14 -18.51
CA VAL A 389 26.70 7.52 -19.93
C VAL A 389 27.31 6.35 -20.68
N PRO A 390 26.54 5.63 -21.52
CA PRO A 390 27.04 4.49 -22.26
C PRO A 390 27.99 4.92 -23.38
N ASP A 391 29.02 4.10 -23.62
CA ASP A 391 29.97 4.21 -24.72
C ASP A 391 30.03 2.81 -25.39
N GLY A 392 29.06 2.56 -26.25
CA GLY A 392 28.85 1.28 -26.94
C GLY A 392 28.22 0.16 -26.05
N ALA A 393 27.96 0.40 -24.78
CA ALA A 393 27.43 -0.61 -23.86
C ALA A 393 26.03 -1.06 -24.28
N GLN A 394 25.81 -2.39 -24.32
CA GLN A 394 24.54 -3.01 -24.66
C GLN A 394 23.69 -3.30 -23.41
N GLN A 395 24.32 -3.73 -22.32
CA GLN A 395 23.70 -3.92 -21.03
C GLN A 395 24.56 -3.28 -19.95
N PHE A 396 23.98 -2.42 -19.13
CA PHE A 396 24.72 -1.77 -18.06
C PHE A 396 23.80 -1.32 -16.92
N GLY A 397 24.36 -1.29 -15.73
CA GLY A 397 23.60 -0.96 -14.54
C GLY A 397 24.35 -1.26 -13.26
N VAL A 398 23.58 -1.69 -12.25
CA VAL A 398 24.09 -1.98 -10.92
C VAL A 398 23.54 -3.31 -10.40
N LYS A 399 24.37 -4.09 -9.74
CA LYS A 399 23.97 -5.21 -8.91
C LYS A 399 23.81 -4.71 -7.48
N VAL A 400 22.74 -5.09 -6.82
CA VAL A 400 22.48 -4.82 -5.40
C VAL A 400 22.25 -6.14 -4.67
N CYS A 401 22.35 -6.13 -3.36
CA CYS A 401 22.30 -7.34 -2.54
C CYS A 401 23.21 -8.43 -3.09
N ALA A 402 24.43 -8.04 -3.50
CA ALA A 402 25.41 -8.98 -4.05
C ALA A 402 26.26 -9.60 -2.94
N SER A 403 26.37 -10.93 -2.93
CA SER A 403 27.35 -11.64 -2.11
C SER A 403 28.76 -11.48 -2.66
N PRO A 404 29.82 -11.55 -1.83
CA PRO A 404 31.20 -11.39 -2.28
C PRO A 404 31.64 -12.36 -3.39
N ASP A 405 31.04 -13.53 -3.43
CA ASP A 405 31.30 -14.60 -4.41
C ASP A 405 30.33 -14.63 -5.60
N GLY A 406 29.34 -13.69 -5.66
CA GLY A 406 28.36 -13.60 -6.73
C GLY A 406 27.34 -14.74 -6.77
N GLN A 407 27.19 -15.52 -5.70
CA GLN A 407 26.16 -16.56 -5.62
C GLN A 407 24.77 -15.96 -5.43
N GLU A 408 24.66 -14.85 -4.69
CA GLU A 408 23.45 -14.03 -4.62
C GLU A 408 23.72 -12.66 -5.19
N GLU A 409 22.85 -12.19 -6.08
CA GLU A 409 22.88 -10.86 -6.66
C GLU A 409 21.53 -10.51 -7.31
N THR A 410 21.12 -9.25 -7.21
CA THR A 410 19.96 -8.70 -7.94
C THR A 410 20.46 -7.68 -8.95
N LEU A 411 20.20 -7.91 -10.24
CA LEU A 411 20.65 -7.00 -11.29
C LEU A 411 19.58 -5.97 -11.60
N VAL A 412 19.98 -4.71 -11.65
CA VAL A 412 19.19 -3.57 -12.12
C VAL A 412 19.91 -2.97 -13.31
N TYR A 413 19.31 -3.02 -14.51
CA TYR A 413 20.02 -2.58 -15.70
C TYR A 413 19.12 -2.12 -16.83
N TYR A 414 19.69 -1.33 -17.69
CA TYR A 414 19.16 -1.05 -19.02
C TYR A 414 19.72 -2.05 -20.03
N ASP A 415 18.83 -2.57 -20.87
CA ASP A 415 19.18 -3.43 -22.00
C ASP A 415 18.85 -2.72 -23.31
N ALA A 416 19.90 -2.29 -24.02
CA ALA A 416 19.74 -1.56 -25.28
C ALA A 416 19.21 -2.44 -26.42
N ASN A 417 19.37 -3.78 -26.33
CA ASN A 417 18.95 -4.70 -27.39
C ASN A 417 17.41 -4.78 -27.50
N ASP A 418 16.71 -4.76 -26.38
CA ASP A 418 15.24 -4.80 -26.34
C ASP A 418 14.61 -3.52 -25.77
N LYS A 419 15.43 -2.49 -25.47
CA LYS A 419 15.01 -1.17 -24.99
C LYS A 419 14.14 -1.29 -23.73
N LYS A 420 14.68 -1.96 -22.71
CA LYS A 420 13.96 -2.17 -21.44
C LYS A 420 14.82 -1.85 -20.23
N LEU A 421 14.16 -1.30 -19.21
CA LEU A 421 14.67 -1.28 -17.85
C LEU A 421 14.31 -2.60 -17.16
N LYS A 422 15.29 -3.26 -16.57
CA LYS A 422 15.13 -4.61 -16.02
C LYS A 422 15.57 -4.73 -14.57
N ILE A 423 14.85 -5.58 -13.82
CA ILE A 423 15.31 -6.18 -12.56
C ILE A 423 15.34 -7.70 -12.76
N ASP A 424 16.52 -8.29 -12.69
CA ASP A 424 16.71 -9.73 -12.77
C ASP A 424 16.92 -10.31 -11.35
N THR A 425 15.98 -11.18 -10.95
CA THR A 425 15.98 -11.82 -9.62
C THR A 425 16.39 -13.29 -9.67
N ASN A 426 16.88 -13.80 -10.80
CA ASN A 426 17.21 -15.24 -10.94
C ASN A 426 18.24 -15.72 -9.93
N LYS A 427 19.14 -14.83 -9.48
CA LYS A 427 20.15 -15.10 -8.45
C LYS A 427 19.92 -14.30 -7.15
N SER A 428 18.77 -13.71 -6.92
CA SER A 428 18.53 -12.86 -5.74
C SER A 428 18.39 -13.63 -4.43
N SER A 429 18.33 -14.96 -4.49
CA SER A 429 18.16 -15.83 -3.33
C SER A 429 18.68 -17.23 -3.61
N LEU A 430 19.37 -17.86 -2.66
CA LEU A 430 19.67 -19.30 -2.66
C LEU A 430 18.47 -20.13 -2.18
N GLY A 431 17.46 -19.50 -1.60
CA GLY A 431 16.25 -20.13 -1.06
C GLY A 431 14.99 -19.83 -1.86
N GLU A 432 13.92 -19.52 -1.14
CA GLU A 432 12.61 -19.15 -1.70
C GLU A 432 12.65 -17.72 -2.28
N GLY A 433 11.77 -17.47 -3.22
CA GLY A 433 11.55 -16.14 -3.81
C GLY A 433 11.32 -16.22 -5.31
N PRO A 434 10.85 -15.14 -5.92
CA PRO A 434 10.67 -15.05 -7.35
C PRO A 434 12.02 -15.15 -8.06
N LYS A 435 12.05 -15.93 -9.14
CA LYS A 435 13.20 -16.07 -10.04
C LYS A 435 12.74 -15.74 -11.45
N SER A 436 12.75 -14.45 -11.76
CA SER A 436 12.20 -13.91 -13.01
C SER A 436 12.86 -12.58 -13.34
N VAL A 437 12.56 -12.04 -14.50
CA VAL A 437 13.05 -10.75 -14.96
C VAL A 437 11.86 -9.82 -15.16
N GLU A 438 11.74 -8.81 -14.32
CA GLU A 438 10.83 -7.69 -14.55
C GLU A 438 11.44 -6.79 -15.62
N ALA A 439 10.67 -6.42 -16.64
CA ALA A 439 11.19 -5.74 -17.81
C ALA A 439 10.20 -4.69 -18.35
N GLY A 440 10.34 -3.44 -17.91
CA GLY A 440 9.53 -2.31 -18.36
C GLY A 440 10.09 -1.67 -19.63
N PRO A 441 9.25 -1.31 -20.63
CA PRO A 441 9.67 -0.59 -21.81
C PRO A 441 10.36 0.72 -21.45
N PHE A 442 11.57 0.91 -21.95
CA PHE A 442 12.35 2.12 -21.68
C PHE A 442 13.42 2.32 -22.76
N GLU A 443 13.36 3.39 -23.50
CA GLU A 443 14.35 3.72 -24.53
C GLU A 443 15.19 4.92 -24.14
N LEU A 444 16.52 4.77 -24.15
CA LEU A 444 17.44 5.89 -24.07
C LEU A 444 17.58 6.52 -25.45
N LYS A 445 17.37 7.83 -25.55
CA LYS A 445 17.62 8.59 -26.76
C LYS A 445 19.12 8.68 -27.05
N GLY A 446 19.52 8.90 -28.28
CA GLY A 446 20.94 9.01 -28.66
C GLY A 446 21.67 10.06 -27.80
N GLY A 447 22.73 9.65 -27.11
CA GLY A 447 23.52 10.50 -26.23
C GLY A 447 22.92 10.79 -24.85
N GLU A 448 21.75 10.25 -24.53
CA GLU A 448 21.11 10.41 -23.24
C GLU A 448 21.79 9.56 -22.16
N ALA A 449 22.02 10.14 -20.97
CA ALA A 449 22.47 9.38 -19.82
C ALA A 449 21.30 8.61 -19.17
N LEU A 450 21.57 7.40 -18.74
CA LEU A 450 20.68 6.66 -17.85
C LEU A 450 20.80 7.24 -16.44
N LYS A 451 19.72 7.80 -15.90
CA LYS A 451 19.64 8.29 -14.53
C LYS A 451 18.79 7.33 -13.71
N LEU A 452 19.45 6.53 -12.88
CA LEU A 452 18.78 5.58 -12.00
C LEU A 452 18.64 6.14 -10.59
N ARG A 453 17.47 5.93 -9.99
CA ARG A 453 17.28 5.90 -8.55
C ARG A 453 16.88 4.49 -8.15
N VAL A 454 17.68 3.85 -7.31
CA VAL A 454 17.47 2.46 -6.87
C VAL A 454 17.26 2.48 -5.36
N PHE A 455 16.16 1.89 -4.93
CA PHE A 455 15.80 1.74 -3.52
C PHE A 455 15.82 0.27 -3.16
N VAL A 456 16.63 -0.05 -2.16
CA VAL A 456 16.69 -1.39 -1.57
C VAL A 456 16.19 -1.29 -0.14
N ASP A 457 15.16 -2.03 0.19
CA ASP A 457 14.61 -2.12 1.55
C ASP A 457 14.37 -3.58 1.92
N LYS A 458 15.44 -4.21 2.39
CA LYS A 458 15.50 -5.62 2.77
C LYS A 458 15.02 -6.54 1.64
N SER A 459 13.71 -6.73 1.53
CA SER A 459 13.10 -7.63 0.55
C SER A 459 12.42 -6.92 -0.61
N VAL A 460 12.60 -5.61 -0.76
CA VAL A 460 12.03 -4.83 -1.88
C VAL A 460 13.14 -4.13 -2.63
N VAL A 461 13.09 -4.18 -3.95
CA VAL A 461 13.89 -3.34 -4.85
C VAL A 461 12.93 -2.57 -5.75
N GLU A 462 12.93 -1.23 -5.63
CA GLU A 462 12.24 -0.33 -6.55
C GLU A 462 13.24 0.52 -7.32
N VAL A 463 13.00 0.71 -8.60
CA VAL A 463 13.92 1.42 -9.50
C VAL A 463 13.14 2.40 -10.36
N PHE A 464 13.67 3.62 -10.47
CA PHE A 464 13.16 4.69 -11.30
C PHE A 464 14.24 5.11 -12.30
N ALA A 465 13.90 5.17 -13.58
CA ALA A 465 14.80 5.56 -14.66
C ALA A 465 14.29 6.79 -15.39
N ASN A 466 15.10 7.87 -15.41
CA ASN A 466 14.87 9.14 -16.11
C ASN A 466 13.46 9.73 -15.90
N GLU A 467 12.83 9.44 -14.75
CA GLU A 467 11.43 9.80 -14.42
C GLU A 467 10.39 9.29 -15.45
N ARG A 468 10.78 8.39 -16.34
CA ARG A 468 9.92 7.84 -17.41
C ARG A 468 9.46 6.42 -17.14
N GLN A 469 10.23 5.63 -16.39
CA GLN A 469 9.89 4.25 -16.10
C GLN A 469 10.21 3.90 -14.65
N ALA A 470 9.37 3.06 -14.05
CA ALA A 470 9.65 2.43 -12.77
C ALA A 470 9.36 0.93 -12.84
N VAL A 471 10.24 0.15 -12.24
CA VAL A 471 10.12 -1.31 -12.10
C VAL A 471 10.40 -1.69 -10.65
N MET A 472 9.77 -2.75 -10.18
CA MET A 472 10.00 -3.23 -8.83
C MET A 472 9.98 -4.76 -8.74
N ARG A 473 10.70 -5.33 -7.77
CA ARG A 473 10.67 -6.76 -7.46
C ARG A 473 10.84 -7.02 -5.97
N ARG A 474 10.20 -8.11 -5.52
CA ARG A 474 10.52 -8.72 -4.22
C ARG A 474 11.75 -9.60 -4.36
N ILE A 475 12.64 -9.53 -3.37
CA ILE A 475 13.85 -10.34 -3.26
C ILE A 475 13.96 -10.92 -1.85
N TYR A 476 14.64 -12.05 -1.71
CA TYR A 476 14.80 -12.69 -0.39
C TYR A 476 16.23 -13.26 -0.26
N PRO A 477 17.27 -12.39 -0.20
CA PRO A 477 18.64 -12.85 0.00
C PRO A 477 18.75 -13.66 1.29
N THR A 478 19.41 -14.81 1.24
CA THR A 478 19.52 -15.72 2.38
C THR A 478 20.79 -15.50 3.18
N ARG A 479 21.78 -14.85 2.58
CA ARG A 479 23.09 -14.63 3.17
C ARG A 479 23.17 -13.23 3.79
N GLU A 480 23.72 -13.12 4.98
CA GLU A 480 23.94 -11.85 5.68
C GLU A 480 24.98 -10.95 4.96
N ASP A 481 25.90 -11.54 4.19
CA ASP A 481 26.91 -10.83 3.42
C ASP A 481 26.44 -10.39 2.02
N SER A 482 25.21 -10.75 1.62
CA SER A 482 24.54 -10.29 0.39
C SER A 482 24.07 -8.83 0.52
N VAL A 483 25.03 -7.92 0.68
CA VAL A 483 24.80 -6.47 0.87
C VAL A 483 25.66 -5.63 -0.07
N GLY A 484 26.40 -6.27 -0.99
CA GLY A 484 27.31 -5.61 -1.92
C GLY A 484 26.58 -4.81 -2.99
N VAL A 485 27.26 -3.77 -3.50
CA VAL A 485 26.84 -2.97 -4.67
C VAL A 485 27.95 -3.05 -5.70
N VAL A 486 27.61 -3.42 -6.94
CA VAL A 486 28.57 -3.62 -8.02
C VAL A 486 28.04 -2.98 -9.29
N LEU A 487 28.80 -2.07 -9.90
CA LEU A 487 28.50 -1.56 -11.23
C LEU A 487 28.97 -2.57 -12.30
N PHE A 488 28.25 -2.68 -13.41
CA PHE A 488 28.65 -3.56 -14.49
C PHE A 488 28.33 -2.98 -15.85
N SER A 489 29.05 -3.43 -16.87
CA SER A 489 28.83 -3.09 -18.27
C SER A 489 29.17 -4.28 -19.16
N LYS A 490 28.38 -4.48 -20.22
CA LYS A 490 28.58 -5.51 -21.24
C LYS A 490 28.48 -4.90 -22.65
N GLY A 491 29.35 -5.36 -23.56
CA GLY A 491 29.40 -4.97 -24.97
C GLY A 491 30.05 -3.62 -25.25
N GLY A 492 30.32 -2.82 -24.24
CA GLY A 492 30.96 -1.49 -24.31
C GLY A 492 31.23 -0.95 -22.94
N SER A 493 31.85 0.23 -22.84
CA SER A 493 32.15 0.88 -21.57
C SER A 493 31.02 1.81 -21.13
N VAL A 494 31.01 2.16 -19.84
CA VAL A 494 30.10 3.14 -19.26
C VAL A 494 30.85 4.11 -18.40
N LYS A 495 30.64 5.42 -18.61
CA LYS A 495 31.11 6.47 -17.72
C LYS A 495 30.02 6.75 -16.70
N VAL A 496 30.42 6.90 -15.43
CA VAL A 496 29.55 7.25 -14.31
C VAL A 496 30.04 8.61 -13.77
N PRO A 497 29.52 9.73 -14.30
CA PRO A 497 29.92 11.07 -13.86
C PRO A 497 29.70 11.27 -12.38
N VAL A 498 28.59 10.80 -11.86
CA VAL A 498 28.24 10.89 -10.44
C VAL A 498 27.41 9.68 -9.99
N LEU A 499 27.80 9.15 -8.84
CA LEU A 499 27.03 8.20 -8.05
C LEU A 499 26.93 8.74 -6.63
N LYS A 500 25.72 8.81 -6.10
CA LYS A 500 25.42 9.13 -4.71
C LYS A 500 24.70 7.95 -4.06
N ALA A 501 25.02 7.68 -2.82
CA ALA A 501 24.37 6.66 -2.02
C ALA A 501 24.06 7.19 -0.63
N TRP A 502 23.00 6.69 -0.04
CA TRP A 502 22.57 6.96 1.33
C TRP A 502 22.08 5.67 1.97
N ASP A 503 22.40 5.53 3.24
CA ASP A 503 21.66 4.60 4.09
C ASP A 503 20.27 5.20 4.37
N MET A 504 19.24 4.34 4.49
CA MET A 504 17.86 4.77 4.69
C MET A 504 17.37 4.40 6.08
N MET A 505 16.87 5.40 6.82
CA MET A 505 16.28 5.17 8.14
C MET A 505 14.93 4.44 8.03
N PRO A 506 14.62 3.55 8.96
CA PRO A 506 13.30 2.95 9.02
C PRO A 506 12.25 4.00 9.42
N SER A 507 11.07 3.93 8.81
CA SER A 507 9.91 4.77 9.13
C SER A 507 8.73 3.96 9.68
N ASN A 508 8.75 2.63 9.52
CA ASN A 508 7.71 1.77 10.09
C ASN A 508 7.82 1.73 11.60
N PRO A 509 6.69 1.85 12.33
CA PRO A 509 6.68 1.69 13.78
C PRO A 509 6.91 0.23 14.20
N TYR A 510 7.46 0.06 15.38
CA TYR A 510 7.70 -1.24 16.00
C TYR A 510 7.14 -1.29 17.42
#